data_ba853f4660919a165b66ae2ac53541c2
#
_entry.id   ba853f4660919a165b66ae2ac53541c2
#
_cell.length_a   1.000
_cell.length_b   1.000
_cell.length_c   1.000
_cell.angle_alpha   90.00
_cell.angle_beta   90.00
_cell.angle_gamma   90.00
#
_symmetry.space_group_name_H-M   'P 1'
#
loop_
_entity.id
_entity.type
_entity.pdbx_description
1 polymer ?
#
loop_
_entity_poly.entity_id
_entity_poly.type
_entity_poly.pdbx_seq_one_letter_code
_entity_poly.pdbx_strand_id
1 'polypeptide(L)'
;MNDLSPKRKRTLALHDRALRFSNAVNISCPISFSSLPSRHVWDQLVRAADGASNNLIEADDASSDADFLSKMSIGLREMKESRAALIKIRMGSLDHHQLVGDRGLESEAGQLAAIYAAIIRNMRIRLEREAEERKKQRARRN
;
A
#
# COMPACT_ATOMS: atom_id res chain seq x y z
N MET A 1 -5.75 -19.65 -24.88
CA MET A 1 -5.88 -18.62 -23.85
C MET A 1 -5.03 -19.01 -22.63
N ASN A 2 -4.04 -18.20 -22.30
CA ASN A 2 -3.27 -18.44 -21.08
C ASN A 2 -4.11 -18.07 -19.86
N ASP A 3 -4.62 -19.08 -19.16
CA ASP A 3 -5.26 -18.84 -17.89
C ASP A 3 -4.19 -18.52 -16.84
N LEU A 4 -4.32 -17.37 -16.16
CA LEU A 4 -3.38 -16.92 -15.16
C LEU A 4 -3.38 -17.85 -13.94
N SER A 5 -2.21 -18.08 -13.34
CA SER A 5 -2.13 -18.85 -12.10
C SER A 5 -2.96 -18.20 -10.98
N PRO A 6 -3.46 -18.98 -10.00
CA PRO A 6 -4.18 -18.41 -8.85
C PRO A 6 -3.39 -17.34 -8.10
N LYS A 7 -2.07 -17.51 -7.98
CA LYS A 7 -1.18 -16.52 -7.38
C LYS A 7 -1.18 -15.22 -8.17
N ARG A 8 -1.07 -15.30 -9.50
CA ARG A 8 -1.08 -14.11 -10.36
C ARG A 8 -2.41 -13.39 -10.32
N LYS A 9 -3.51 -14.12 -10.30
CA LYS A 9 -4.85 -13.55 -10.15
C LYS A 9 -4.99 -12.77 -8.85
N ARG A 10 -4.49 -13.29 -7.73
CA ARG A 10 -4.51 -12.57 -6.44
C ARG A 10 -3.66 -11.32 -6.45
N THR A 11 -2.49 -11.36 -7.08
CA THR A 11 -1.62 -10.20 -7.23
C THR A 11 -2.31 -9.10 -8.00
N LEU A 12 -2.89 -9.42 -9.16
CA LEU A 12 -3.60 -8.44 -9.99
C LEU A 12 -4.86 -7.89 -9.30
N ALA A 13 -5.56 -8.71 -8.53
CA ALA A 13 -6.71 -8.28 -7.75
C ALA A 13 -6.30 -7.26 -6.67
N LEU A 14 -5.15 -7.46 -6.04
CA LEU A 14 -4.61 -6.50 -5.07
C LEU A 14 -4.20 -5.19 -5.73
N HIS A 15 -3.55 -5.25 -6.90
CA HIS A 15 -3.22 -4.06 -7.70
C HIS A 15 -4.49 -3.25 -8.02
N ASP A 16 -5.53 -3.93 -8.51
CA ASP A 16 -6.81 -3.30 -8.82
C ASP A 16 -7.42 -2.64 -7.57
N ARG A 17 -7.40 -3.32 -6.44
CA ARG A 17 -7.92 -2.81 -5.17
C ARG A 17 -7.18 -1.56 -4.70
N ALA A 18 -5.86 -1.54 -4.80
CA ALA A 18 -5.04 -0.39 -4.44
C ALA A 18 -5.28 0.81 -5.38
N LEU A 19 -5.41 0.55 -6.68
CA LEU A 19 -5.74 1.58 -7.67
C LEU A 19 -7.14 2.17 -7.44
N ARG A 20 -8.12 1.35 -7.10
CA ARG A 20 -9.47 1.81 -6.74
C ARG A 20 -9.46 2.68 -5.50
N PHE A 21 -8.66 2.33 -4.50
CA PHE A 21 -8.48 3.16 -3.31
C PHE A 21 -7.90 4.53 -3.68
N SER A 22 -6.81 4.58 -4.44
CA SER A 22 -6.20 5.83 -4.89
C SER A 22 -7.18 6.68 -5.73
N ASN A 23 -7.90 6.05 -6.63
CA ASN A 23 -8.91 6.72 -7.44
C ASN A 23 -10.07 7.29 -6.61
N ALA A 24 -10.53 6.55 -5.60
CA ALA A 24 -11.58 7.01 -4.69
C ALA A 24 -11.13 8.24 -3.88
N VAL A 25 -9.87 8.28 -3.47
CA VAL A 25 -9.27 9.47 -2.84
C VAL A 25 -9.31 10.66 -3.81
N ASN A 26 -8.89 10.47 -5.06
CA ASN A 26 -8.88 11.52 -6.07
C ASN A 26 -10.29 12.09 -6.33
N ILE A 27 -11.28 11.21 -6.46
CA ILE A 27 -12.68 11.62 -6.67
C ILE A 27 -13.23 12.38 -5.45
N SER A 28 -12.81 12.02 -4.24
CA SER A 28 -13.26 12.66 -2.99
C SER A 28 -12.58 14.02 -2.75
N CYS A 29 -11.46 14.28 -3.41
CA CYS A 29 -10.70 15.51 -3.20
C CYS A 29 -11.50 16.75 -3.63
N PRO A 30 -11.63 17.77 -2.77
CA PRO A 30 -12.31 18.99 -3.11
C PRO A 30 -11.65 19.75 -4.27
N ILE A 31 -12.46 20.46 -5.06
CA ILE A 31 -11.95 21.34 -6.12
C ILE A 31 -11.28 22.59 -5.51
N SER A 32 -11.80 23.06 -4.38
CA SER A 32 -11.23 24.18 -3.62
C SER A 32 -11.25 23.86 -2.14
N PHE A 33 -10.37 24.49 -1.37
CA PHE A 33 -10.19 24.22 0.05
C PHE A 33 -10.57 25.43 0.91
N SER A 34 -11.25 25.18 2.03
CA SER A 34 -11.71 26.23 2.95
C SER A 34 -10.60 26.79 3.83
N SER A 35 -9.46 26.11 3.96
CA SER A 35 -8.35 26.52 4.82
C SER A 35 -7.02 25.97 4.33
N LEU A 36 -5.92 26.55 4.82
CA LEU A 36 -4.57 26.04 4.58
C LEU A 36 -4.37 24.62 5.16
N PRO A 37 -4.79 24.32 6.39
CA PRO A 37 -4.71 22.94 6.90
C PRO A 37 -5.46 21.92 6.03
N SER A 38 -6.65 22.25 5.56
CA SER A 38 -7.41 21.38 4.67
C SER A 38 -6.64 21.08 3.39
N ARG A 39 -6.16 22.11 2.71
CA ARG A 39 -5.35 21.97 1.50
C ARG A 39 -4.12 21.11 1.72
N HIS A 40 -3.40 21.33 2.82
CA HIS A 40 -2.19 20.60 3.15
C HIS A 40 -2.44 19.11 3.38
N VAL A 41 -3.47 18.76 4.17
CA VAL A 41 -3.78 17.36 4.48
C VAL A 41 -4.30 16.62 3.25
N TRP A 42 -5.15 17.25 2.43
CA TRP A 42 -5.63 16.67 1.18
C TRP A 42 -4.50 16.44 0.17
N ASP A 43 -3.56 17.37 0.05
CA ASP A 43 -2.38 17.20 -0.81
C ASP A 43 -1.54 15.99 -0.35
N GLN A 44 -1.29 15.86 0.95
CA GLN A 44 -0.60 14.70 1.51
C GLN A 44 -1.36 13.39 1.22
N LEU A 45 -2.67 13.38 1.39
CA LEU A 45 -3.49 12.19 1.14
C LEU A 45 -3.41 11.74 -0.32
N VAL A 46 -3.57 12.65 -1.25
CA VAL A 46 -3.52 12.33 -2.70
C VAL A 46 -2.15 11.74 -3.06
N ARG A 47 -1.08 12.36 -2.61
CA ARG A 47 0.29 11.88 -2.87
C ARG A 47 0.56 10.52 -2.23
N ALA A 48 0.14 10.34 -0.97
CA ALA A 48 0.35 9.09 -0.25
C ALA A 48 -0.45 7.93 -0.87
N ALA A 49 -1.70 8.17 -1.25
CA ALA A 49 -2.53 7.16 -1.90
C ALA A 49 -1.94 6.72 -3.26
N ASP A 50 -1.47 7.68 -4.05
CA ASP A 50 -0.78 7.38 -5.32
C ASP A 50 0.51 6.60 -5.07
N GLY A 51 1.32 7.02 -4.12
CA GLY A 51 2.56 6.34 -3.75
C GLY A 51 2.33 4.92 -3.27
N ALA A 52 1.28 4.69 -2.50
CA ALA A 52 0.92 3.36 -2.00
C ALA A 52 0.56 2.38 -3.12
N SER A 53 -0.24 2.81 -4.10
CA SER A 53 -0.60 1.97 -5.25
C SER A 53 0.57 1.78 -6.21
N ASN A 54 1.31 2.85 -6.53
CA ASN A 54 2.43 2.80 -7.46
C ASN A 54 3.57 1.91 -6.96
N ASN A 55 3.93 2.00 -5.69
CA ASN A 55 4.98 1.15 -5.12
C ASN A 55 4.59 -0.33 -5.08
N LEU A 56 3.33 -0.65 -4.85
CA LEU A 56 2.83 -2.03 -4.93
C LEU A 56 3.02 -2.58 -6.35
N ILE A 57 2.65 -1.82 -7.37
CA ILE A 57 2.75 -2.23 -8.76
C ILE A 57 4.22 -2.35 -9.19
N GLU A 58 5.06 -1.38 -8.80
CA GLU A 58 6.50 -1.41 -9.08
C GLU A 58 7.20 -2.58 -8.38
N ALA A 59 6.75 -2.97 -7.19
CA ALA A 59 7.28 -4.16 -6.48
C ALA A 59 7.08 -5.44 -7.29
N ASP A 60 5.98 -5.56 -8.02
CA ASP A 60 5.70 -6.72 -8.88
C ASP A 60 6.74 -6.87 -10.01
N ASP A 61 7.32 -5.76 -10.47
CA ASP A 61 8.36 -5.71 -11.50
C ASP A 61 9.78 -5.59 -10.92
N ALA A 62 9.95 -5.80 -9.62
CA ALA A 62 11.24 -5.63 -8.96
C ALA A 62 12.31 -6.58 -9.50
N SER A 63 13.53 -6.09 -9.64
CA SER A 63 14.67 -6.82 -10.18
C SER A 63 15.29 -7.82 -9.18
N SER A 64 14.95 -7.70 -7.89
CA SER A 64 15.48 -8.55 -6.81
C SER A 64 14.51 -8.58 -5.63
N ASP A 65 14.73 -9.55 -4.72
CA ASP A 65 13.97 -9.62 -3.47
C ASP A 65 14.21 -8.37 -2.59
N ALA A 66 15.43 -7.84 -2.59
CA ALA A 66 15.74 -6.61 -1.86
C ALA A 66 14.99 -5.40 -2.42
N ASP A 67 14.93 -5.28 -3.75
CA ASP A 67 14.17 -4.22 -4.43
C ASP A 67 12.66 -4.38 -4.18
N PHE A 68 12.14 -5.60 -4.24
CA PHE A 68 10.75 -5.90 -3.88
C PHE A 68 10.41 -5.43 -2.46
N LEU A 69 11.22 -5.80 -1.47
CA LEU A 69 11.02 -5.40 -0.07
C LEU A 69 11.11 -3.89 0.11
N SER A 70 12.03 -3.24 -0.58
CA SER A 70 12.17 -1.77 -0.57
C SER A 70 10.90 -1.10 -1.06
N LYS A 71 10.40 -1.50 -2.23
CA LYS A 71 9.16 -0.96 -2.82
C LYS A 71 7.94 -1.22 -1.93
N MET A 72 7.80 -2.43 -1.42
CA MET A 72 6.69 -2.78 -0.51
C MET A 72 6.75 -2.00 0.80
N SER A 73 7.93 -1.77 1.35
CA SER A 73 8.10 -0.99 2.58
C SER A 73 7.72 0.48 2.40
N ILE A 74 8.07 1.07 1.26
CA ILE A 74 7.64 2.43 0.90
C ILE A 74 6.12 2.45 0.73
N GLY A 75 5.55 1.48 -0.01
CA GLY A 75 4.12 1.37 -0.22
C GLY A 75 3.33 1.23 1.08
N LEU A 76 3.82 0.44 2.04
CA LEU A 76 3.21 0.30 3.37
C LEU A 76 3.21 1.62 4.13
N ARG A 77 4.33 2.33 4.13
CA ARG A 77 4.43 3.65 4.78
C ARG A 77 3.43 4.63 4.18
N GLU A 78 3.37 4.70 2.86
CA GLU A 78 2.43 5.56 2.14
C GLU A 78 0.96 5.20 2.45
N MET A 79 0.64 3.92 2.56
CA MET A 79 -0.72 3.48 2.92
C MET A 79 -1.09 3.90 4.35
N LYS A 80 -0.15 3.79 5.29
CA LYS A 80 -0.34 4.26 6.67
C LYS A 80 -0.51 5.78 6.74
N GLU A 81 0.27 6.52 5.96
CA GLU A 81 0.14 7.99 5.84
C GLU A 81 -1.22 8.36 5.25
N SER A 82 -1.70 7.63 4.25
CA SER A 82 -3.04 7.81 3.68
C SER A 82 -4.12 7.67 4.75
N ARG A 83 -4.04 6.61 5.56
CA ARG A 83 -4.99 6.39 6.65
C ARG A 83 -4.94 7.51 7.69
N ALA A 84 -3.75 7.95 8.09
CA ALA A 84 -3.60 9.04 9.04
C ALA A 84 -4.18 10.35 8.50
N ALA A 85 -3.97 10.66 7.21
CA ALA A 85 -4.54 11.83 6.58
C ALA A 85 -6.08 11.79 6.55
N LEU A 86 -6.66 10.63 6.22
CA LEU A 86 -8.12 10.43 6.26
C LEU A 86 -8.70 10.67 7.66
N ILE A 87 -8.02 10.17 8.69
CA ILE A 87 -8.42 10.41 10.08
C ILE A 87 -8.36 11.91 10.42
N LYS A 88 -7.32 12.60 10.03
CA LYS A 88 -7.19 14.06 10.25
C LYS A 88 -8.29 14.84 9.55
N ILE A 89 -8.64 14.48 8.32
CA ILE A 89 -9.73 15.11 7.58
C ILE A 89 -11.04 14.94 8.33
N ARG A 90 -11.34 13.76 8.81
CA ARG A 90 -12.55 13.48 9.59
C ARG A 90 -12.55 14.23 10.93
N MET A 91 -11.48 14.14 11.71
CA MET A 91 -11.38 14.76 13.02
C MET A 91 -11.44 16.28 12.97
N GLY A 92 -10.82 16.87 11.96
CA GLY A 92 -10.77 18.31 11.78
C GLY A 92 -11.88 18.88 10.90
N SER A 93 -12.77 18.04 10.37
CA SER A 93 -13.80 18.45 9.39
C SER A 93 -13.19 19.25 8.24
N LEU A 94 -12.04 18.78 7.72
CA LEU A 94 -11.26 19.47 6.69
C LEU A 94 -11.83 19.21 5.29
N ASP A 95 -12.86 19.95 4.90
CA ASP A 95 -13.56 19.78 3.61
C ASP A 95 -13.84 18.30 3.31
N HIS A 96 -14.33 17.59 4.32
CA HIS A 96 -14.55 16.15 4.21
C HIS A 96 -15.64 15.84 3.21
N HIS A 97 -15.40 14.81 2.38
CA HIS A 97 -16.38 14.27 1.47
C HIS A 97 -17.18 13.15 2.15
N GLN A 98 -18.40 12.89 1.67
CA GLN A 98 -19.29 11.87 2.23
C GLN A 98 -18.62 10.47 2.30
N LEU A 99 -17.82 10.09 1.28
CA LEU A 99 -17.09 8.81 1.29
C LEU A 99 -16.03 8.73 2.39
N VAL A 100 -15.46 9.86 2.78
CA VAL A 100 -14.53 9.96 3.92
C VAL A 100 -15.28 9.95 5.23
N GLY A 101 -16.41 10.65 5.29
CA GLY A 101 -17.26 10.78 6.47
C GLY A 101 -17.84 9.45 6.95
N ASP A 102 -18.15 8.52 6.06
CA ASP A 102 -18.67 7.19 6.40
C ASP A 102 -17.57 6.18 6.81
N ARG A 103 -16.31 6.62 6.85
CA ARG A 103 -15.12 5.84 7.21
C ARG A 103 -14.78 4.70 6.24
N GLY A 104 -15.42 4.60 5.09
CA GLY A 104 -15.15 3.56 4.11
C GLY A 104 -13.69 3.56 3.65
N LEU A 105 -13.13 4.73 3.33
CA LEU A 105 -11.74 4.88 2.91
C LEU A 105 -10.75 4.66 4.06
N GLU A 106 -11.06 5.06 5.30
CA GLU A 106 -10.21 4.77 6.47
C GLU A 106 -10.09 3.25 6.69
N SER A 107 -11.20 2.55 6.65
CA SER A 107 -11.24 1.09 6.78
C SER A 107 -10.45 0.41 5.66
N GLU A 108 -10.64 0.83 4.42
CA GLU A 108 -9.93 0.30 3.27
C GLU A 108 -8.42 0.51 3.37
N ALA A 109 -7.97 1.70 3.74
CA ALA A 109 -6.56 1.98 3.97
C ALA A 109 -5.97 1.09 5.06
N GLY A 110 -6.68 0.87 6.15
CA GLY A 110 -6.27 -0.02 7.24
C GLY A 110 -6.14 -1.47 6.79
N GLN A 111 -7.09 -1.96 6.01
CA GLN A 111 -7.06 -3.33 5.46
C GLN A 111 -5.91 -3.51 4.45
N LEU A 112 -5.72 -2.55 3.55
CA LEU A 112 -4.62 -2.59 2.58
C LEU A 112 -3.26 -2.53 3.29
N ALA A 113 -3.09 -1.69 4.30
CA ALA A 113 -1.88 -1.63 5.11
C ALA A 113 -1.58 -2.97 5.77
N ALA A 114 -2.58 -3.65 6.32
CA ALA A 114 -2.44 -4.98 6.91
C ALA A 114 -2.00 -6.03 5.87
N ILE A 115 -2.55 -5.98 4.66
CA ILE A 115 -2.17 -6.87 3.56
C ILE A 115 -0.71 -6.61 3.14
N TYR A 116 -0.31 -5.36 2.96
CA TYR A 116 1.08 -4.99 2.63
C TYR A 116 2.05 -5.48 3.70
N ALA A 117 1.72 -5.28 4.97
CA ALA A 117 2.54 -5.76 6.09
C ALA A 117 2.69 -7.28 6.10
N ALA A 118 1.63 -8.01 5.79
CA ALA A 118 1.65 -9.47 5.69
C ALA A 118 2.55 -9.96 4.54
N ILE A 119 2.49 -9.30 3.38
CA ILE A 119 3.35 -9.61 2.23
C ILE A 119 4.83 -9.43 2.60
N ILE A 120 5.17 -8.32 3.24
CA ILE A 120 6.54 -8.02 3.68
C ILE A 120 7.01 -9.09 4.68
N ARG A 121 6.21 -9.38 5.68
CA ARG A 121 6.53 -10.38 6.71
C ARG A 121 6.77 -11.77 6.10
N ASN A 122 5.88 -12.20 5.22
CA ASN A 122 5.98 -13.51 4.58
C ASN A 122 7.23 -13.61 3.69
N MET A 123 7.58 -12.55 2.98
CA MET A 123 8.80 -12.49 2.17
C MET A 123 10.05 -12.59 3.06
N ARG A 124 10.09 -11.86 4.18
CA ARG A 124 11.23 -11.89 5.12
C ARG A 124 11.41 -13.28 5.72
N ILE A 125 10.33 -13.92 6.14
CA ILE A 125 10.37 -15.30 6.68
C ILE A 125 10.93 -16.27 5.63
N ARG A 126 10.47 -16.18 4.39
CA ARG A 126 10.98 -17.01 3.29
C ARG A 126 12.48 -16.81 3.07
N LEU A 127 12.94 -15.56 3.03
CA LEU A 127 14.36 -15.24 2.80
C LEU A 127 15.26 -15.73 3.95
N GLU A 128 14.81 -15.60 5.20
CA GLU A 128 15.53 -16.13 6.36
C GLU A 128 15.67 -17.64 6.28
N ARG A 129 14.60 -18.35 5.96
CA ARG A 129 14.62 -19.81 5.78
C ARG A 129 15.58 -20.25 4.66
N GLU A 130 15.52 -19.59 3.52
CA GLU A 130 16.42 -19.88 2.39
C GLU A 130 17.90 -19.63 2.75
N ALA A 131 18.18 -18.57 3.52
CA ALA A 131 19.53 -18.27 4.01
C ALA A 131 20.05 -19.35 4.97
N GLU A 132 19.20 -19.84 5.86
CA GLU A 132 19.51 -20.93 6.78
C GLU A 132 19.81 -22.24 6.04
N GLU A 133 19.01 -22.60 5.07
CA GLU A 133 19.21 -23.78 4.22
C GLU A 133 20.54 -23.72 3.47
N ARG A 134 20.89 -22.54 2.90
CA ARG A 134 22.19 -22.34 2.25
C ARG A 134 23.37 -22.53 3.20
N LYS A 135 23.27 -22.04 4.43
CA LYS A 135 24.30 -22.24 5.48
C LYS A 135 24.48 -23.73 5.78
N LYS A 136 23.40 -24.47 5.97
CA LYS A 136 23.43 -25.91 6.21
C LYS A 136 24.06 -26.69 5.06
N GLN A 137 23.74 -26.34 3.81
CA GLN A 137 24.32 -26.97 2.64
C GLN A 137 25.84 -26.72 2.54
N ARG A 138 26.30 -25.50 2.83
CA ARG A 138 27.75 -25.18 2.86
C ARG A 138 28.47 -25.97 3.95
N ALA A 139 27.90 -26.07 5.15
CA ALA A 139 28.47 -26.84 6.24
C ALA A 139 28.61 -28.35 5.92
N ARG A 140 27.67 -28.92 5.14
CA ARG A 140 27.73 -30.34 4.71
C ARG A 140 28.79 -30.62 3.66
N ARG A 141 29.24 -29.62 2.88
CA ARG A 141 30.27 -29.75 1.84
C ARG A 141 31.68 -29.62 2.38
N ASN A 142 31.85 -29.07 3.52
CA ASN A 142 33.12 -28.92 4.23
C ASN A 142 33.32 -30.03 5.26
#